data_f3b1ac2ce2448c376bba38c49c0d4d8a
#
_entry.id   f3b1ac2ce2448c376bba38c49c0d4d8a
#
_cell.length_a   1.000
_cell.length_b   1.000
_cell.length_c   1.000
_cell.angle_alpha   90.00
_cell.angle_beta   90.00
_cell.angle_gamma   90.00
#
_symmetry.space_group_name_H-M   'P 1'
#
loop_
_entity.id
_entity.type
_entity.pdbx_description
1 polymer ?
#
loop_
_entity_poly.entity_id
_entity_poly.type
_entity_poly.pdbx_seq_one_letter_code
_entity_poly.pdbx_strand_id
1 'polypeptide(L)'
;GLHYGDIFLGNIGGGDHYQHSVMGDIVNTASRIEGLNKHLGTRLLVSAEVIDRLGGLLSRELGGFRLKGKTSAIVVHELVSRLGEADGKQRDGCAVFAEALAAFRKRSWDEAAEKFRACMEYLPGDEPSSFYMKICERHKTDPPDETWDGVVAMDAK
;
A
#
# COMPACT_ATOMS: atom_id res chain seq x y z
N GLY A 1 -8.71 -4.36 -3.57
CA GLY A 1 -7.70 -3.51 -4.23
C GLY A 1 -8.27 -2.81 -5.44
N LEU A 2 -7.96 -1.53 -5.59
CA LEU A 2 -8.34 -0.77 -6.78
C LEU A 2 -7.08 -0.34 -7.55
N HIS A 3 -7.15 -0.47 -8.86
CA HIS A 3 -6.11 -0.02 -9.77
C HIS A 3 -6.74 0.57 -11.02
N TYR A 4 -6.09 1.56 -11.64
CA TYR A 4 -6.58 2.24 -12.82
C TYR A 4 -5.69 1.96 -14.02
N GLY A 5 -6.30 1.71 -15.19
CA GLY A 5 -5.62 1.54 -16.46
C GLY A 5 -6.51 0.87 -17.51
N ASP A 6 -5.93 0.63 -18.67
CA ASP A 6 -6.64 0.03 -19.80
C ASP A 6 -6.87 -1.47 -19.60
N ILE A 7 -8.06 -1.93 -19.96
CA ILE A 7 -8.45 -3.34 -19.90
C ILE A 7 -8.90 -3.83 -21.27
N PHE A 8 -8.71 -5.11 -21.52
CA PHE A 8 -9.30 -5.80 -22.67
C PHE A 8 -10.52 -6.60 -22.19
N LEU A 9 -11.66 -6.35 -22.83
CA LEU A 9 -12.87 -7.15 -22.66
C LEU A 9 -13.01 -8.08 -23.87
N GLY A 10 -13.19 -9.35 -23.62
CA GLY A 10 -13.33 -10.33 -24.68
C GLY A 10 -13.97 -11.62 -24.22
N ASN A 11 -14.41 -12.42 -25.22
CA ASN A 11 -14.87 -13.77 -24.99
C ASN A 11 -13.67 -14.71 -25.06
N ILE A 12 -13.41 -15.41 -23.97
CA ILE A 12 -12.39 -16.46 -23.90
C ILE A 12 -13.10 -17.79 -23.93
N GLY A 13 -12.68 -18.68 -24.82
CA GLY A 13 -13.25 -20.01 -24.91
C GLY A 13 -13.07 -20.63 -26.30
N GLY A 14 -13.55 -21.83 -26.46
CA GLY A 14 -13.55 -22.58 -27.71
C GLY A 14 -14.74 -23.56 -27.74
N GLY A 15 -15.21 -23.90 -28.93
CA GLY A 15 -16.41 -24.70 -29.11
C GLY A 15 -17.63 -23.96 -28.62
N ASP A 16 -18.48 -24.63 -27.84
CA ASP A 16 -19.75 -24.08 -27.33
C ASP A 16 -19.62 -23.34 -25.97
N HIS A 17 -18.39 -23.22 -25.45
CA HIS A 17 -18.13 -22.56 -24.16
C HIS A 17 -17.34 -21.28 -24.34
N TYR A 18 -18.03 -20.14 -24.26
CA TYR A 18 -17.43 -18.81 -24.22
C TYR A 18 -17.71 -18.16 -22.88
N GLN A 19 -16.65 -17.65 -22.24
CA GLN A 19 -16.75 -16.85 -21.03
C GLN A 19 -16.32 -15.42 -21.33
N HIS A 20 -17.20 -14.46 -21.02
CA HIS A 20 -16.85 -13.06 -21.06
C HIS A 20 -15.87 -12.76 -19.93
N SER A 21 -14.69 -12.28 -20.25
CA SER A 21 -13.62 -12.09 -19.27
C SER A 21 -12.89 -10.78 -19.50
N VAL A 22 -12.39 -10.24 -18.40
CA VAL A 22 -11.51 -9.07 -18.38
C VAL A 22 -10.08 -9.57 -18.34
N MET A 23 -9.27 -9.15 -19.32
CA MET A 23 -7.87 -9.50 -19.42
C MET A 23 -6.99 -8.26 -19.34
N GLY A 24 -5.82 -8.45 -18.77
CA GLY A 24 -4.78 -7.43 -18.76
C GLY A 24 -3.96 -7.47 -17.47
N ASP A 25 -2.79 -6.88 -17.55
CA ASP A 25 -1.89 -6.72 -16.41
C ASP A 25 -2.51 -5.90 -15.28
N ILE A 26 -3.42 -4.99 -15.61
CA ILE A 26 -4.21 -4.16 -14.69
C ILE A 26 -5.04 -5.01 -13.73
N VAL A 27 -5.70 -6.05 -14.23
CA VAL A 27 -6.53 -6.95 -13.40
C VAL A 27 -5.66 -7.71 -12.40
N ASN A 28 -4.52 -8.23 -12.87
CA ASN A 28 -3.56 -8.92 -12.01
C ASN A 28 -2.97 -7.98 -10.95
N THR A 29 -2.71 -6.73 -11.32
CA THR A 29 -2.21 -5.71 -10.41
C THR A 29 -3.25 -5.39 -9.33
N ALA A 30 -4.51 -5.16 -9.69
CA ALA A 30 -5.59 -4.93 -8.75
C ALA A 30 -5.76 -6.09 -7.77
N SER A 31 -5.69 -7.33 -8.25
CA SER A 31 -5.74 -8.54 -7.40
C SER A 31 -4.56 -8.61 -6.42
N ARG A 32 -3.36 -8.22 -6.87
CA ARG A 32 -2.17 -8.20 -5.98
C ARG A 32 -2.24 -7.10 -4.94
N ILE A 33 -2.76 -5.92 -5.30
CA ILE A 33 -3.04 -4.84 -4.33
C ILE A 33 -4.09 -5.32 -3.31
N GLU A 34 -5.11 -6.08 -3.75
CA GLU A 34 -6.06 -6.71 -2.83
C GLU A 34 -5.35 -7.63 -1.84
N GLY A 35 -4.47 -8.51 -2.32
CA GLY A 35 -3.69 -9.40 -1.48
C GLY A 35 -2.83 -8.71 -0.41
N LEU A 36 -2.37 -7.47 -0.66
CA LEU A 36 -1.62 -6.68 0.32
C LEU A 36 -2.46 -6.35 1.57
N ASN A 37 -3.80 -6.28 1.47
CA ASN A 37 -4.63 -5.99 2.63
C ASN A 37 -4.38 -6.97 3.78
N LYS A 38 -4.13 -8.24 3.49
CA LYS A 38 -3.83 -9.27 4.51
C LYS A 38 -2.51 -9.02 5.23
N HIS A 39 -1.52 -8.47 4.52
CA HIS A 39 -0.20 -8.21 5.08
C HIS A 39 -0.15 -6.90 5.86
N LEU A 40 -0.94 -5.92 5.44
CA LEU A 40 -0.99 -4.59 6.02
C LEU A 40 -2.15 -4.42 7.01
N GLY A 41 -3.04 -5.41 7.15
CA GLY A 41 -4.22 -5.32 8.02
C GLY A 41 -5.24 -4.26 7.59
N THR A 42 -5.24 -3.89 6.32
CA THR A 42 -6.11 -2.85 5.77
C THR A 42 -7.37 -3.43 5.12
N ARG A 43 -8.36 -2.58 4.86
CA ARG A 43 -9.62 -3.00 4.21
C ARG A 43 -9.68 -2.61 2.75
N LEU A 44 -9.10 -1.47 2.39
CA LEU A 44 -9.20 -0.91 1.04
C LEU A 44 -7.91 -0.22 0.65
N LEU A 45 -7.20 -0.85 -0.26
CA LEU A 45 -5.98 -0.32 -0.86
C LEU A 45 -6.23 0.09 -2.31
N VAL A 46 -5.61 1.18 -2.70
CA VAL A 46 -5.67 1.73 -4.06
C VAL A 46 -4.27 2.11 -4.53
N SER A 47 -4.05 2.06 -5.84
CA SER A 47 -2.80 2.58 -6.40
C SER A 47 -2.82 4.11 -6.49
N ALA A 48 -1.64 4.73 -6.61
CA ALA A 48 -1.50 6.19 -6.72
C ALA A 48 -2.32 6.75 -7.90
N GLU A 49 -2.37 6.05 -9.04
CA GLU A 49 -3.13 6.45 -10.22
C GLU A 49 -4.64 6.58 -9.95
N VAL A 50 -5.15 5.83 -8.96
CA VAL A 50 -6.55 5.95 -8.51
C VAL A 50 -6.70 7.21 -7.66
N ILE A 51 -5.76 7.46 -6.73
CA ILE A 51 -5.80 8.66 -5.85
C ILE A 51 -5.81 9.94 -6.68
N ASP A 52 -5.01 10.03 -7.72
CA ASP A 52 -4.93 11.21 -8.60
C ASP A 52 -6.26 11.57 -9.27
N ARG A 53 -7.21 10.62 -9.30
CA ARG A 53 -8.55 10.77 -9.91
C ARG A 53 -9.69 10.89 -8.91
N LEU A 54 -9.39 10.65 -7.64
CA LEU A 54 -10.40 10.70 -6.58
C LEU A 54 -10.29 12.02 -5.81
N GLY A 55 -11.43 12.67 -5.59
CA GLY A 55 -11.54 13.81 -4.71
C GLY A 55 -12.41 13.51 -3.48
N GLY A 56 -12.27 14.34 -2.45
CA GLY A 56 -13.14 14.26 -1.27
C GLY A 56 -12.91 13.08 -0.33
N LEU A 57 -11.75 12.41 -0.45
CA LEU A 57 -11.38 11.28 0.41
C LEU A 57 -10.13 11.61 1.24
N LEU A 58 -10.12 11.16 2.49
CA LEU A 58 -8.91 11.08 3.29
C LEU A 58 -8.22 9.77 2.94
N SER A 59 -6.99 9.87 2.44
CA SER A 59 -6.13 8.73 2.16
C SER A 59 -4.76 8.94 2.78
N ARG A 60 -4.03 7.85 2.99
CA ARG A 60 -2.61 7.90 3.36
C ARG A 60 -1.80 6.98 2.46
N GLU A 61 -0.65 7.45 2.05
CA GLU A 61 0.32 6.64 1.35
C GLU A 61 0.91 5.60 2.31
N LEU A 62 0.84 4.32 1.92
CA LEU A 62 1.48 3.24 2.67
C LEU A 62 2.86 2.87 2.14
N GLY A 63 3.29 3.41 1.01
CA GLY A 63 4.61 3.23 0.43
C GLY A 63 4.62 2.50 -0.90
N GLY A 64 5.84 2.26 -1.40
CA GLY A 64 6.09 1.48 -2.61
C GLY A 64 6.26 0.00 -2.29
N PHE A 65 5.57 -0.85 -3.04
CA PHE A 65 5.64 -2.32 -2.88
C PHE A 65 6.00 -2.98 -4.20
N ARG A 66 7.01 -3.84 -4.17
CA ARG A 66 7.32 -4.73 -5.30
C ARG A 66 6.51 -6.00 -5.13
N LEU A 67 5.47 -6.12 -5.94
CA LEU A 67 4.56 -7.26 -5.90
C LEU A 67 5.17 -8.45 -6.64
N LYS A 68 4.84 -9.67 -6.22
CA LYS A 68 5.36 -10.90 -6.83
C LYS A 68 5.18 -10.89 -8.35
N GLY A 69 6.26 -11.17 -9.11
CA GLY A 69 6.25 -11.19 -10.57
C GLY A 69 6.06 -9.84 -11.24
N LYS A 70 6.32 -8.74 -10.52
CA LYS A 70 6.45 -7.39 -11.07
C LYS A 70 7.89 -6.91 -10.92
N THR A 71 8.39 -6.27 -11.95
CA THR A 71 9.72 -5.64 -11.94
C THR A 71 9.67 -4.24 -11.34
N SER A 72 8.57 -3.52 -11.57
CA SER A 72 8.34 -2.18 -11.04
C SER A 72 7.59 -2.22 -9.70
N ALA A 73 7.93 -1.29 -8.82
CA ALA A 73 7.18 -1.05 -7.60
C ALA A 73 5.88 -0.29 -7.89
N ILE A 74 4.88 -0.52 -7.06
CA ILE A 74 3.60 0.19 -7.09
C ILE A 74 3.45 0.93 -5.77
N VAL A 75 3.17 2.23 -5.85
CA VAL A 75 2.80 3.02 -4.67
C VAL A 75 1.34 2.76 -4.36
N VAL A 76 1.07 2.37 -3.12
CA VAL A 76 -0.29 2.09 -2.65
C VAL A 76 -0.70 3.05 -1.54
N HIS A 77 -1.97 3.37 -1.54
CA HIS A 77 -2.62 4.20 -0.54
C HIS A 77 -3.76 3.42 0.13
N GLU A 78 -3.98 3.68 1.39
CA GLU A 78 -5.20 3.28 2.08
C GLU A 78 -6.21 4.40 2.00
N LEU A 79 -7.46 4.05 1.68
CA LEU A 79 -8.59 4.95 1.82
C LEU A 79 -9.12 4.85 3.25
N VAL A 80 -8.95 5.92 4.02
CA VAL A 80 -9.29 5.94 5.45
C VAL A 80 -10.74 6.30 5.67
N SER A 81 -11.21 7.41 5.08
CA SER A 81 -12.59 7.89 5.20
C SER A 81 -12.94 8.90 4.11
N ARG A 82 -14.18 9.35 4.07
CA ARG A 82 -14.54 10.58 3.33
C ARG A 82 -13.97 11.79 4.05
N LEU A 83 -13.50 12.78 3.30
CA LEU A 83 -12.84 13.95 3.87
C LEU A 83 -13.74 14.74 4.83
N GLY A 84 -15.05 14.80 4.54
CA GLY A 84 -16.06 15.45 5.39
C GLY A 84 -16.42 14.65 6.65
N GLU A 85 -16.12 13.36 6.69
CA GLU A 85 -16.41 12.46 7.81
C GLU A 85 -15.15 12.18 8.66
N ALA A 86 -13.98 12.60 8.17
CA ALA A 86 -12.70 12.39 8.84
C ALA A 86 -12.63 13.19 10.14
N ASP A 87 -12.35 12.54 11.25
CA ASP A 87 -12.10 13.18 12.52
C ASP A 87 -10.64 13.70 12.62
N GLY A 88 -10.35 14.46 13.70
CA GLY A 88 -9.01 15.01 13.93
C GLY A 88 -7.96 13.91 14.09
N LYS A 89 -8.28 12.82 14.82
CA LYS A 89 -7.34 11.72 15.05
C LYS A 89 -6.95 11.02 13.77
N GLN A 90 -7.90 10.80 12.87
CA GLN A 90 -7.61 10.21 11.56
C GLN A 90 -6.68 11.09 10.73
N ARG A 91 -6.90 12.40 10.73
CA ARG A 91 -6.05 13.35 9.99
C ARG A 91 -4.65 13.43 10.58
N ASP A 92 -4.53 13.55 11.90
CA ASP A 92 -3.26 13.61 12.60
C ASP A 92 -2.50 12.29 12.47
N GLY A 93 -3.17 11.15 12.61
CA GLY A 93 -2.58 9.83 12.40
C GLY A 93 -2.04 9.65 10.99
N CYS A 94 -2.78 10.09 9.96
CA CYS A 94 -2.29 10.07 8.58
C CYS A 94 -1.06 10.96 8.39
N ALA A 95 -1.01 12.14 9.02
CA ALA A 95 0.13 13.05 8.94
C ALA A 95 1.37 12.45 9.62
N VAL A 96 1.22 11.91 10.83
CA VAL A 96 2.31 11.25 11.57
C VAL A 96 2.81 10.01 10.81
N PHE A 97 1.92 9.24 10.18
CA PHE A 97 2.31 8.11 9.34
C PHE A 97 3.16 8.56 8.15
N ALA A 98 2.80 9.66 7.49
CA ALA A 98 3.56 10.20 6.37
C ALA A 98 4.98 10.62 6.79
N GLU A 99 5.13 11.23 7.97
CA GLU A 99 6.45 11.55 8.53
C GLU A 99 7.26 10.29 8.86
N ALA A 100 6.62 9.27 9.42
CA ALA A 100 7.24 7.99 9.72
C ALA A 100 7.76 7.31 8.44
N LEU A 101 6.94 7.31 7.38
CA LEU A 101 7.32 6.76 6.07
C LEU A 101 8.47 7.54 5.43
N ALA A 102 8.51 8.87 5.61
CA ALA A 102 9.62 9.70 5.15
C ALA A 102 10.94 9.37 5.89
N ALA A 103 10.89 9.16 7.21
CA ALA A 103 12.05 8.73 7.99
C ALA A 103 12.51 7.31 7.59
N PHE A 104 11.57 6.41 7.34
CA PHE A 104 11.84 5.06 6.84
C PHE A 104 12.61 5.09 5.51
N ARG A 105 12.17 5.89 4.56
CA ARG A 105 12.86 6.07 3.26
C ARG A 105 14.26 6.66 3.38
N LYS A 106 14.52 7.45 4.43
CA LYS A 106 15.83 8.00 4.76
C LYS A 106 16.72 7.03 5.54
N ARG A 107 16.25 5.81 5.79
CA ARG A 107 16.93 4.79 6.60
C ARG A 107 17.13 5.18 8.06
N SER A 108 16.38 6.17 8.56
CA SER A 108 16.36 6.57 9.96
C SER A 108 15.46 5.61 10.75
N TRP A 109 15.93 4.35 10.93
CA TRP A 109 15.08 3.25 11.42
C TRP A 109 14.53 3.49 12.82
N ASP A 110 15.30 4.10 13.73
CA ASP A 110 14.85 4.42 15.08
C ASP A 110 13.79 5.52 15.06
N GLU A 111 14.04 6.62 14.35
CA GLU A 111 13.08 7.70 14.18
C GLU A 111 11.79 7.22 13.51
N ALA A 112 11.91 6.40 12.46
CA ALA A 112 10.76 5.83 11.78
C ALA A 112 9.92 4.97 12.74
N ALA A 113 10.55 4.08 13.51
CA ALA A 113 9.87 3.21 14.45
C ALA A 113 9.17 4.00 15.56
N GLU A 114 9.79 5.08 16.08
CA GLU A 114 9.15 5.96 17.06
C GLU A 114 7.92 6.66 16.47
N LYS A 115 8.03 7.21 15.27
CA LYS A 115 6.91 7.87 14.59
C LYS A 115 5.78 6.89 14.26
N PHE A 116 6.08 5.67 13.81
CA PHE A 116 5.06 4.64 13.61
C PHE A 116 4.37 4.26 14.93
N ARG A 117 5.10 4.21 16.03
CA ARG A 117 4.51 3.99 17.36
C ARG A 117 3.61 5.16 17.76
N ALA A 118 4.04 6.41 17.55
CA ALA A 118 3.23 7.60 17.83
C ALA A 118 1.96 7.64 16.96
N CYS A 119 2.02 7.17 15.71
CA CYS A 119 0.83 7.03 14.86
C CYS A 119 -0.26 6.17 15.53
N MET A 120 0.12 5.12 16.26
CA MET A 120 -0.83 4.23 16.93
C MET A 120 -1.55 4.88 18.13
N GLU A 121 -1.07 6.03 18.63
CA GLU A 121 -1.78 6.83 19.65
C GLU A 121 -3.01 7.52 19.05
N TYR A 122 -2.93 7.90 17.77
CA TYR A 122 -4.03 8.47 17.00
C TYR A 122 -4.94 7.39 16.37
N LEU A 123 -4.33 6.32 15.89
CA LEU A 123 -4.98 5.19 15.21
C LEU A 123 -4.72 3.88 15.98
N PRO A 124 -5.44 3.62 17.08
CA PRO A 124 -5.24 2.42 17.89
C PRO A 124 -5.39 1.14 17.07
N GLY A 125 -4.40 0.26 17.16
CA GLY A 125 -4.39 -1.00 16.42
C GLY A 125 -3.99 -0.86 14.95
N ASP A 126 -3.31 0.22 14.57
CA ASP A 126 -2.85 0.45 13.21
C ASP A 126 -1.86 -0.62 12.74
N GLU A 127 -2.35 -1.57 11.98
CA GLU A 127 -1.55 -2.68 11.44
C GLU A 127 -0.44 -2.23 10.48
N PRO A 128 -0.65 -1.22 9.59
CA PRO A 128 0.43 -0.70 8.76
C PRO A 128 1.60 -0.15 9.56
N SER A 129 1.35 0.57 10.65
CA SER A 129 2.41 1.03 11.56
C SER A 129 3.15 -0.14 12.20
N SER A 130 2.43 -1.16 12.68
CA SER A 130 3.01 -2.38 13.23
C SER A 130 3.86 -3.14 12.21
N PHE A 131 3.41 -3.19 10.96
CA PHE A 131 4.15 -3.80 9.85
C PHE A 131 5.49 -3.10 9.62
N TYR A 132 5.50 -1.76 9.53
CA TYR A 132 6.72 -0.99 9.31
C TYR A 132 7.67 -1.01 10.50
N MET A 133 7.17 -1.02 11.74
CA MET A 133 8.02 -1.18 12.94
C MET A 133 8.81 -2.49 12.89
N LYS A 134 8.19 -3.61 12.49
CA LYS A 134 8.88 -4.90 12.32
C LYS A 134 9.98 -4.83 11.25
N ILE A 135 9.73 -4.09 10.15
CA ILE A 135 10.75 -3.90 9.11
C ILE A 135 11.90 -3.03 9.64
N CYS A 136 11.61 -1.94 10.36
CA CYS A 136 12.64 -1.09 10.98
C CYS A 136 13.55 -1.92 11.89
N GLU A 137 13.00 -2.74 12.79
CA GLU A 137 13.79 -3.60 13.67
C GLU A 137 14.66 -4.59 12.88
N ARG A 138 14.12 -5.19 11.83
CA ARG A 138 14.93 -6.06 10.96
C ARG A 138 16.05 -5.30 10.27
N HIS A 139 15.79 -4.11 9.74
CA HIS A 139 16.78 -3.31 9.02
C HIS A 139 17.89 -2.71 9.92
N LYS A 140 17.69 -2.66 11.22
CA LYS A 140 18.76 -2.33 12.18
C LYS A 140 19.83 -3.43 12.26
N THR A 141 19.41 -4.69 12.11
CA THR A 141 20.31 -5.85 12.19
C THR A 141 20.78 -6.33 10.82
N ASP A 142 19.95 -6.19 9.82
CA ASP A 142 20.19 -6.60 8.43
C ASP A 142 19.73 -5.46 7.49
N PRO A 143 20.56 -4.41 7.35
CA PRO A 143 20.19 -3.26 6.54
C PRO A 143 20.15 -3.60 5.05
N PRO A 144 19.22 -3.02 4.28
CA PRO A 144 19.20 -3.18 2.84
C PRO A 144 20.47 -2.58 2.21
N ASP A 145 20.80 -3.04 1.00
CA ASP A 145 21.95 -2.52 0.24
C ASP A 145 21.85 -1.01 -0.04
N GLU A 146 22.95 -0.41 -0.51
CA GLU A 146 23.03 1.03 -0.74
C GLU A 146 22.08 1.53 -1.84
N THR A 147 21.67 0.66 -2.75
CA THR A 147 20.80 0.98 -3.89
C THR A 147 19.32 0.90 -3.54
N TRP A 148 18.99 0.49 -2.31
CA TRP A 148 17.58 0.38 -1.89
C TRP A 148 16.85 1.73 -1.95
N ASP A 149 15.74 1.72 -2.63
CA ASP A 149 14.93 2.89 -3.02
C ASP A 149 13.70 3.16 -2.10
N GLY A 150 13.64 2.53 -0.93
CA GLY A 150 12.51 2.65 -0.02
C GLY A 150 11.34 1.71 -0.33
N VAL A 151 11.50 0.84 -1.32
CA VAL A 151 10.49 -0.13 -1.74
C VAL A 151 10.54 -1.38 -0.86
N VAL A 152 9.36 -1.84 -0.44
CA VAL A 152 9.21 -3.10 0.29
C VAL A 152 8.94 -4.24 -0.70
N ALA A 153 9.81 -5.24 -0.72
CA ALA A 153 9.58 -6.46 -1.48
C ALA A 153 8.59 -7.36 -0.74
N MET A 154 7.54 -7.76 -1.43
CA MET A 154 6.54 -8.69 -0.90
C MET A 154 6.81 -10.08 -1.47
N ASP A 155 7.61 -10.85 -0.72
CA ASP A 155 7.82 -12.26 -1.02
C ASP A 155 6.57 -13.04 -0.61
N ALA A 156 5.91 -13.65 -1.59
CA ALA A 156 4.81 -14.56 -1.28
C ALA A 156 5.40 -15.87 -0.74
N LYS A 157 5.00 -16.24 0.46
CA LYS A 157 5.03 -17.64 0.87
C LYS A 157 3.87 -18.38 0.25
#